data_efa583b8707c870bb4bbaa65b65af703
#
_entry.id   efa583b8707c870bb4bbaa65b65af703
#
_cell.length_a   1.000
_cell.length_b   1.000
_cell.length_c   1.000
_cell.angle_alpha   90.00
_cell.angle_beta   90.00
_cell.angle_gamma   90.00
#
_symmetry.space_group_name_H-M   'P 1'
#
loop_
_entity.id
_entity.type
_entity.pdbx_description
1 polymer ?
#
loop_
_entity_poly.entity_id
_entity_poly.type
_entity_poly.pdbx_seq_one_letter_code
_entity_poly.pdbx_strand_id
1 'polypeptide(L)'
;MKTTQHFGLKPGLTLGRNYYVVEFLGSGWEGEVYKVEERRSGIVRAAKIFFEGRRLSDRQLRRYVRKLHRLQQCRIVTQYHHRDVARVGREQVEILVSDFVRGEMLSDFISRQPKKRLTSFEALHLFYALASGVEQVHRLGEYHGDIHSENILVGRVGLGFEVHLLDFFDLGRSTREKIQEDVYDLVSLLYEVLGGSSRYSRCGKEIRRIVLGRKRGLIQRKFKTAGQLRVALENLEW
;
A
#
# COMPACT_ATOMS: atom_id res chain seq x y z
N MET A 1 20.09 1.56 -21.27
CA MET A 1 18.99 0.97 -20.46
C MET A 1 19.65 0.01 -19.48
N LYS A 2 19.65 0.30 -18.18
CA LYS A 2 20.16 -0.65 -17.18
C LYS A 2 19.11 -1.76 -17.04
N THR A 3 19.54 -2.97 -17.27
CA THR A 3 18.75 -4.20 -17.16
C THR A 3 18.16 -4.27 -15.74
N THR A 4 16.87 -4.49 -15.63
CA THR A 4 16.23 -4.78 -14.35
C THR A 4 16.89 -6.05 -13.81
N GLN A 5 17.60 -5.94 -12.70
CA GLN A 5 18.24 -7.09 -12.06
C GLN A 5 17.14 -7.96 -11.43
N HIS A 6 17.10 -9.23 -11.78
CA HIS A 6 16.27 -10.23 -11.11
C HIS A 6 17.16 -11.10 -10.25
N PHE A 7 16.85 -11.22 -8.97
CA PHE A 7 17.54 -12.13 -8.06
C PHE A 7 17.14 -13.59 -8.29
N GLY A 8 15.88 -13.84 -8.62
CA GLY A 8 15.37 -15.15 -8.97
C GLY A 8 15.56 -16.18 -7.86
N LEU A 9 15.38 -15.81 -6.61
CA LEU A 9 15.58 -16.70 -5.48
C LEU A 9 14.52 -17.81 -5.47
N LYS A 10 14.99 -19.05 -5.43
CA LYS A 10 14.12 -20.22 -5.40
C LYS A 10 13.68 -20.55 -3.97
N PRO A 11 12.48 -21.13 -3.78
CA PRO A 11 12.06 -21.69 -2.50
C PRO A 11 13.11 -22.63 -1.91
N GLY A 12 13.30 -22.58 -0.60
CA GLY A 12 14.29 -23.36 0.14
C GLY A 12 15.68 -22.74 0.22
N LEU A 13 15.98 -21.69 -0.56
CA LEU A 13 17.26 -20.98 -0.44
C LEU A 13 17.34 -20.22 0.89
N THR A 14 18.52 -20.21 1.48
CA THR A 14 18.80 -19.42 2.68
C THR A 14 19.03 -17.95 2.28
N LEU A 15 18.28 -17.05 2.90
CA LEU A 15 18.44 -15.60 2.75
C LEU A 15 19.00 -15.02 4.06
N GLY A 16 20.25 -14.51 3.97
CA GLY A 16 20.97 -14.09 5.16
C GLY A 16 21.25 -15.26 6.11
N ARG A 17 21.27 -14.97 7.41
CA ARG A 17 21.51 -16.00 8.44
C ARG A 17 20.22 -16.61 9.00
N ASN A 18 19.12 -15.90 8.85
CA ASN A 18 17.92 -16.15 9.68
C ASN A 18 16.72 -16.64 8.88
N TYR A 19 16.72 -16.63 7.55
CA TYR A 19 15.53 -16.86 6.75
C TYR A 19 15.71 -17.95 5.69
N TYR A 20 14.61 -18.65 5.40
CA TYR A 20 14.44 -19.43 4.17
C TYR A 20 13.46 -18.71 3.25
N VAL A 21 13.77 -18.69 1.96
CA VAL A 21 12.85 -18.22 0.92
C VAL A 21 11.71 -19.24 0.79
N VAL A 22 10.48 -18.77 0.89
CA VAL A 22 9.28 -19.61 0.72
C VAL A 22 8.68 -19.41 -0.65
N GLU A 23 8.52 -18.14 -1.07
CA GLU A 23 7.79 -17.77 -2.28
C GLU A 23 8.22 -16.38 -2.76
N PHE A 24 8.21 -16.17 -4.08
CA PHE A 24 8.32 -14.85 -4.67
C PHE A 24 6.97 -14.16 -4.61
N LEU A 25 6.91 -12.95 -4.05
CA LEU A 25 5.66 -12.18 -3.91
C LEU A 25 5.47 -11.13 -5.00
N GLY A 26 6.56 -10.56 -5.49
CA GLY A 26 6.49 -9.54 -6.52
C GLY A 26 7.79 -8.79 -6.72
N SER A 27 7.84 -8.01 -7.80
CA SER A 27 8.97 -7.15 -8.14
C SER A 27 8.45 -5.77 -8.51
N GLY A 28 9.14 -4.73 -8.05
CA GLY A 28 8.88 -3.35 -8.40
C GLY A 28 10.15 -2.65 -8.88
N TRP A 29 10.06 -1.32 -9.00
CA TRP A 29 11.19 -0.51 -9.45
C TRP A 29 12.40 -0.52 -8.49
N GLU A 30 12.15 -0.72 -7.20
CA GLU A 30 13.18 -0.68 -6.16
C GLU A 30 13.84 -2.03 -5.90
N GLY A 31 13.12 -3.14 -6.12
CA GLY A 31 13.60 -4.46 -5.77
C GLY A 31 12.55 -5.54 -5.87
N GLU A 32 12.85 -6.69 -5.28
CA GLU A 32 11.97 -7.86 -5.22
C GLU A 32 11.52 -8.13 -3.78
N VAL A 33 10.31 -8.62 -3.64
CA VAL A 33 9.73 -9.01 -2.35
C VAL A 33 9.52 -10.52 -2.34
N TYR A 34 9.97 -11.14 -1.27
CA TYR A 34 9.84 -12.57 -1.03
C TYR A 34 9.12 -12.84 0.28
N LYS A 35 8.29 -13.85 0.29
CA LYS A 35 7.83 -14.50 1.52
C LYS A 35 8.98 -15.33 2.05
N VAL A 36 9.31 -15.13 3.30
CA VAL A 36 10.40 -15.85 3.97
C VAL A 36 9.92 -16.43 5.29
N GLU A 37 10.56 -17.47 5.73
CA GLU A 37 10.30 -18.11 7.01
C GLU A 37 11.54 -18.00 7.90
N GLU A 38 11.36 -17.53 9.12
CA GLU A 38 12.44 -17.45 10.09
C GLU A 38 12.86 -18.83 10.56
N ARG A 39 14.14 -19.18 10.40
CA ARG A 39 14.69 -20.51 10.60
C ARG A 39 14.46 -21.10 12.00
N ARG A 40 14.43 -20.27 13.04
CA ARG A 40 14.30 -20.73 14.42
C ARG A 40 12.87 -20.80 14.91
N SER A 41 12.04 -19.85 14.50
CA SER A 41 10.67 -19.72 15.01
C SER A 41 9.61 -20.27 14.06
N GLY A 42 9.93 -20.45 12.77
CA GLY A 42 8.94 -20.76 11.73
C GLY A 42 8.01 -19.58 11.39
N ILE A 43 8.27 -18.40 11.93
CA ILE A 43 7.43 -17.23 11.68
C ILE A 43 7.63 -16.75 10.25
N VAL A 44 6.51 -16.56 9.54
CA VAL A 44 6.52 -16.07 8.17
C VAL A 44 6.62 -14.54 8.16
N ARG A 45 7.49 -14.02 7.26
CA ARG A 45 7.76 -12.61 7.06
C ARG A 45 7.76 -12.25 5.58
N ALA A 46 7.73 -10.95 5.28
CA ALA A 46 8.06 -10.42 3.95
C ALA A 46 9.48 -9.83 3.98
N ALA A 47 10.27 -10.12 2.96
CA ALA A 47 11.62 -9.60 2.81
C ALA A 47 11.74 -8.86 1.48
N LYS A 48 11.92 -7.53 1.52
CA LYS A 48 12.20 -6.69 0.35
C LYS A 48 13.70 -6.62 0.14
N ILE A 49 14.17 -7.05 -1.02
CA ILE A 49 15.58 -7.04 -1.43
C ILE A 49 15.75 -5.93 -2.47
N PHE A 50 16.60 -4.95 -2.19
CA PHE A 50 16.80 -3.82 -3.08
C PHE A 50 17.75 -4.15 -4.23
N PHE A 51 17.41 -3.67 -5.43
CA PHE A 51 18.34 -3.68 -6.55
C PHE A 51 19.53 -2.77 -6.30
N GLU A 52 20.64 -3.03 -6.98
CA GLU A 52 21.83 -2.20 -6.89
C GLU A 52 21.51 -0.74 -7.28
N GLY A 53 21.98 0.20 -6.45
CA GLY A 53 21.72 1.63 -6.63
C GLY A 53 20.31 2.10 -6.22
N ARG A 54 19.45 1.20 -5.71
CA ARG A 54 18.10 1.53 -5.19
C ARG A 54 18.00 1.43 -3.66
N ARG A 55 19.09 1.10 -3.02
CA ARG A 55 19.14 1.01 -1.55
C ARG A 55 18.85 2.35 -0.90
N LEU A 56 18.15 2.29 0.21
CA LEU A 56 18.00 3.47 1.08
C LEU A 56 19.36 3.81 1.71
N SER A 57 19.74 5.08 1.66
CA SER A 57 20.86 5.55 2.49
C SER A 57 20.52 5.36 3.96
N ASP A 58 21.54 5.28 4.84
CA ASP A 58 21.32 5.15 6.29
C ASP A 58 20.45 6.27 6.86
N ARG A 59 20.52 7.47 6.29
CA ARG A 59 19.67 8.60 6.67
C ARG A 59 18.21 8.36 6.28
N GLN A 60 17.96 7.87 5.08
CA GLN A 60 16.61 7.54 4.60
C GLN A 60 16.03 6.37 5.39
N LEU A 61 16.82 5.32 5.62
CA LEU A 61 16.39 4.17 6.41
C LEU A 61 16.00 4.58 7.83
N ARG A 62 16.81 5.41 8.51
CA ARG A 62 16.45 5.91 9.86
C ARG A 62 15.14 6.71 9.85
N ARG A 63 14.88 7.50 8.79
CA ARG A 63 13.61 8.23 8.66
C ARG A 63 12.44 7.28 8.43
N TYR A 64 12.62 6.32 7.54
CA TYR A 64 11.63 5.28 7.23
C TYR A 64 11.24 4.50 8.48
N VAL A 65 12.20 3.95 9.19
CA VAL A 65 11.96 3.18 10.42
C VAL A 65 11.26 4.02 11.49
N ARG A 66 11.67 5.29 11.68
CA ARG A 66 11.01 6.20 12.63
C ARG A 66 9.58 6.52 12.22
N LYS A 67 9.31 6.68 10.91
CA LYS A 67 7.95 6.86 10.39
C LYS A 67 7.08 5.65 10.71
N LEU A 68 7.53 4.44 10.37
CA LEU A 68 6.80 3.21 10.65
C LEU A 68 6.62 2.95 12.15
N HIS A 69 7.63 3.26 12.97
CA HIS A 69 7.52 3.15 14.44
C HIS A 69 6.42 4.07 15.00
N ARG A 70 6.29 5.31 14.49
CA ARG A 70 5.16 6.18 14.88
C ARG A 70 3.81 5.62 14.46
N LEU A 71 3.76 4.88 13.34
CA LEU A 71 2.57 4.29 12.77
C LEU A 71 2.28 2.86 13.25
N GLN A 72 3.03 2.35 14.25
CA GLN A 72 2.93 0.94 14.69
C GLN A 72 1.54 0.53 15.20
N GLN A 73 0.70 1.49 15.62
CA GLN A 73 -0.67 1.22 16.04
C GLN A 73 -1.70 1.30 14.90
N CYS A 74 -1.28 1.75 13.72
CA CYS A 74 -2.15 1.81 12.54
C CYS A 74 -2.19 0.45 11.85
N ARG A 75 -3.30 -0.26 11.96
CA ARG A 75 -3.49 -1.59 11.37
C ARG A 75 -3.31 -1.62 9.85
N ILE A 76 -3.58 -0.50 9.19
CA ILE A 76 -3.40 -0.37 7.73
C ILE A 76 -1.92 -0.37 7.31
N VAL A 77 -0.98 -0.15 8.24
CA VAL A 77 0.44 -0.03 7.96
C VAL A 77 1.14 -1.36 8.20
N THR A 78 1.82 -1.87 7.17
CA THR A 78 2.67 -3.05 7.31
C THR A 78 3.87 -2.73 8.21
N GLN A 79 4.06 -3.50 9.28
CA GLN A 79 5.07 -3.22 10.29
C GLN A 79 6.46 -3.68 9.84
N TYR A 80 7.44 -2.82 10.02
CA TYR A 80 8.86 -3.11 9.84
C TYR A 80 9.44 -3.80 11.07
N HIS A 81 10.28 -4.82 10.87
CA HIS A 81 10.98 -5.50 11.95
C HIS A 81 12.44 -5.08 12.02
N HIS A 82 13.21 -5.36 10.99
CA HIS A 82 14.64 -5.02 10.96
C HIS A 82 15.21 -4.98 9.54
N ARG A 83 16.41 -4.46 9.45
CA ARG A 83 17.29 -4.54 8.29
C ARG A 83 18.26 -5.67 8.49
N ASP A 84 18.50 -6.45 7.46
CA ASP A 84 19.54 -7.47 7.41
C ASP A 84 20.34 -7.33 6.11
N VAL A 85 21.45 -8.06 6.03
CA VAL A 85 22.30 -8.13 4.85
C VAL A 85 22.48 -9.58 4.46
N ALA A 86 22.23 -9.88 3.19
CA ALA A 86 22.43 -11.22 2.65
C ALA A 86 23.42 -11.20 1.50
N ARG A 87 23.95 -12.38 1.19
CA ARG A 87 24.73 -12.61 -0.02
C ARG A 87 23.84 -13.38 -1.00
N VAL A 88 23.62 -12.78 -2.17
CA VAL A 88 22.90 -13.38 -3.29
C VAL A 88 23.89 -13.53 -4.46
N GLY A 89 24.27 -14.77 -4.75
CA GLY A 89 25.36 -15.04 -5.68
C GLY A 89 26.67 -14.41 -5.18
N ARG A 90 27.22 -13.47 -5.96
CA ARG A 90 28.45 -12.73 -5.62
C ARG A 90 28.17 -11.36 -4.98
N GLU A 91 26.94 -10.93 -4.93
CA GLU A 91 26.55 -9.60 -4.49
C GLU A 91 26.09 -9.61 -3.01
N GLN A 92 26.42 -8.53 -2.32
CA GLN A 92 25.90 -8.24 -0.99
C GLN A 92 24.68 -7.33 -1.16
N VAL A 93 23.52 -7.82 -0.72
CA VAL A 93 22.23 -7.14 -0.86
C VAL A 93 21.66 -6.75 0.50
N GLU A 94 20.96 -5.64 0.54
CA GLU A 94 20.19 -5.22 1.71
C GLU A 94 18.79 -5.79 1.65
N ILE A 95 18.31 -6.17 2.84
CA ILE A 95 16.99 -6.75 3.04
C ILE A 95 16.26 -5.92 4.09
N LEU A 96 15.03 -5.50 3.78
CA LEU A 96 14.10 -5.03 4.78
C LEU A 96 13.10 -6.13 5.09
N VAL A 97 13.02 -6.49 6.36
CA VAL A 97 12.08 -7.51 6.86
C VAL A 97 10.92 -6.82 7.54
N SER A 98 9.72 -7.20 7.14
CA SER A 98 8.44 -6.71 7.64
C SER A 98 7.47 -7.85 7.91
N ASP A 99 6.32 -7.53 8.49
CA ASP A 99 5.23 -8.50 8.59
C ASP A 99 4.84 -9.03 7.21
N PHE A 100 4.53 -10.33 7.18
CA PHE A 100 3.84 -10.91 6.04
C PHE A 100 2.34 -10.71 6.21
N VAL A 101 1.77 -9.90 5.34
CA VAL A 101 0.33 -9.65 5.30
C VAL A 101 -0.31 -10.58 4.27
N ARG A 102 -1.36 -11.29 4.67
CA ARG A 102 -2.17 -12.10 3.75
C ARG A 102 -3.08 -11.18 2.94
N GLY A 103 -3.17 -11.44 1.66
CA GLY A 103 -3.99 -10.65 0.74
C GLY A 103 -3.41 -10.71 -0.66
N GLU A 104 -3.99 -9.95 -1.55
CA GLU A 104 -3.50 -9.78 -2.91
C GLU A 104 -3.43 -8.28 -3.22
N MET A 105 -2.67 -7.91 -4.24
CA MET A 105 -2.63 -6.53 -4.69
C MET A 105 -4.01 -6.09 -5.17
N LEU A 106 -4.41 -4.88 -4.82
CA LEU A 106 -5.71 -4.33 -5.25
C LEU A 106 -5.83 -4.29 -6.78
N SER A 107 -4.74 -4.06 -7.50
CA SER A 107 -4.70 -4.15 -8.97
C SER A 107 -5.11 -5.53 -9.48
N ASP A 108 -4.58 -6.60 -8.87
CA ASP A 108 -4.91 -7.99 -9.23
C ASP A 108 -6.34 -8.33 -8.84
N PHE A 109 -6.76 -7.93 -7.65
CA PHE A 109 -8.12 -8.10 -7.19
C PHE A 109 -9.13 -7.49 -8.16
N ILE A 110 -8.91 -6.23 -8.61
CA ILE A 110 -9.77 -5.54 -9.58
C ILE A 110 -9.71 -6.22 -10.95
N SER A 111 -8.53 -6.65 -11.41
CA SER A 111 -8.36 -7.26 -12.73
C SER A 111 -9.21 -8.51 -12.93
N ARG A 112 -9.47 -9.26 -11.85
CA ARG A 112 -10.29 -10.49 -11.83
C ARG A 112 -11.78 -10.24 -11.65
N GLN A 113 -12.19 -9.01 -11.30
CA GLN A 113 -13.61 -8.69 -11.15
C GLN A 113 -14.30 -8.61 -12.53
N PRO A 114 -15.61 -8.87 -12.60
CA PRO A 114 -16.38 -8.69 -13.83
C PRO A 114 -16.18 -7.27 -14.39
N LYS A 115 -15.80 -7.20 -15.68
CA LYS A 115 -15.51 -5.93 -16.37
C LYS A 115 -14.36 -5.12 -15.72
N LYS A 116 -13.47 -5.78 -14.98
CA LYS A 116 -12.31 -5.20 -14.30
C LYS A 116 -12.68 -3.99 -13.43
N ARG A 117 -13.75 -4.13 -12.65
CA ARG A 117 -14.22 -3.07 -11.74
C ARG A 117 -15.01 -3.66 -10.58
N LEU A 118 -15.14 -2.88 -9.52
CA LEU A 118 -15.98 -3.20 -8.37
C LEU A 118 -17.43 -2.74 -8.59
N THR A 119 -18.35 -3.39 -7.90
CA THR A 119 -19.69 -2.84 -7.71
C THR A 119 -19.62 -1.60 -6.82
N SER A 120 -20.65 -0.75 -6.86
CA SER A 120 -20.70 0.43 -5.99
C SER A 120 -20.62 0.04 -4.50
N PHE A 121 -21.29 -1.01 -4.11
CA PHE A 121 -21.29 -1.53 -2.74
C PHE A 121 -19.88 -1.94 -2.32
N GLU A 122 -19.21 -2.80 -3.08
CA GLU A 122 -17.85 -3.25 -2.78
C GLU A 122 -16.85 -2.08 -2.73
N ALA A 123 -16.92 -1.17 -3.72
CA ALA A 123 -16.05 -0.02 -3.77
C ALA A 123 -16.21 0.87 -2.55
N LEU A 124 -17.43 1.15 -2.11
CA LEU A 124 -17.66 2.01 -0.95
C LEU A 124 -17.18 1.36 0.35
N HIS A 125 -17.41 0.05 0.54
CA HIS A 125 -16.90 -0.67 1.71
C HIS A 125 -15.36 -0.71 1.74
N LEU A 126 -14.72 -0.98 0.60
CA LEU A 126 -13.27 -0.95 0.48
C LEU A 126 -12.72 0.44 0.82
N PHE A 127 -13.32 1.50 0.24
CA PHE A 127 -12.84 2.86 0.45
C PHE A 127 -13.16 3.42 1.83
N TYR A 128 -14.21 2.95 2.47
CA TYR A 128 -14.43 3.23 3.88
C TYR A 128 -13.30 2.66 4.75
N ALA A 129 -12.88 1.42 4.50
CA ALA A 129 -11.75 0.81 5.20
C ALA A 129 -10.43 1.57 4.95
N LEU A 130 -10.15 1.92 3.68
CA LEU A 130 -8.97 2.70 3.30
C LEU A 130 -8.98 4.10 3.95
N ALA A 131 -10.08 4.84 3.83
CA ALA A 131 -10.19 6.18 4.40
C ALA A 131 -10.07 6.17 5.93
N SER A 132 -10.61 5.14 6.60
CA SER A 132 -10.48 4.94 8.04
C SER A 132 -9.04 4.69 8.47
N GLY A 133 -8.31 3.87 7.72
CA GLY A 133 -6.89 3.60 8.00
C GLY A 133 -6.00 4.80 7.72
N VAL A 134 -6.20 5.49 6.59
CA VAL A 134 -5.44 6.70 6.23
C VAL A 134 -5.74 7.85 7.20
N GLU A 135 -6.98 7.95 7.72
CA GLU A 135 -7.28 8.92 8.79
C GLU A 135 -6.40 8.69 10.02
N GLN A 136 -6.16 7.43 10.43
CA GLN A 136 -5.29 7.14 11.57
C GLN A 136 -3.84 7.58 11.30
N VAL A 137 -3.33 7.34 10.08
CA VAL A 137 -2.01 7.83 9.64
C VAL A 137 -1.94 9.37 9.72
N HIS A 138 -2.95 10.06 9.19
CA HIS A 138 -3.01 11.53 9.21
C HIS A 138 -3.11 12.11 10.62
N ARG A 139 -3.84 11.45 11.54
CA ARG A 139 -3.93 11.85 12.95
C ARG A 139 -2.60 11.82 13.70
N LEU A 140 -1.69 10.92 13.28
CA LEU A 140 -0.34 10.83 13.82
C LEU A 140 0.65 11.79 13.13
N GLY A 141 0.15 12.70 12.30
CA GLY A 141 0.94 13.71 11.60
C GLY A 141 1.80 13.13 10.48
N GLU A 142 1.43 11.97 9.95
CA GLU A 142 2.12 11.31 8.83
C GLU A 142 1.20 11.27 7.60
N TYR A 143 1.76 10.89 6.47
CA TYR A 143 1.07 10.70 5.19
C TYR A 143 1.71 9.53 4.43
N HIS A 144 1.02 9.02 3.42
CA HIS A 144 1.57 7.96 2.56
C HIS A 144 2.40 8.56 1.42
N GLY A 145 1.79 9.37 0.58
CA GLY A 145 2.40 10.13 -0.51
C GLY A 145 2.43 9.40 -1.85
N ASP A 146 1.85 8.16 -1.93
CA ASP A 146 1.82 7.36 -3.17
C ASP A 146 0.72 6.29 -3.09
N ILE A 147 -0.54 6.69 -2.89
CA ILE A 147 -1.67 5.76 -2.75
C ILE A 147 -2.20 5.36 -4.13
N HIS A 148 -1.95 4.11 -4.53
CA HIS A 148 -2.48 3.51 -5.76
C HIS A 148 -2.68 1.99 -5.62
N SER A 149 -3.31 1.36 -6.59
CA SER A 149 -3.73 -0.04 -6.51
C SER A 149 -2.58 -1.05 -6.35
N GLU A 150 -1.36 -0.68 -6.72
CA GLU A 150 -0.16 -1.53 -6.58
C GLU A 150 0.56 -1.33 -5.23
N ASN A 151 0.08 -0.39 -4.40
CA ASN A 151 0.58 -0.18 -3.03
C ASN A 151 -0.46 -0.57 -1.97
N ILE A 152 -1.52 -1.29 -2.36
CA ILE A 152 -2.58 -1.72 -1.46
C ILE A 152 -2.72 -3.24 -1.53
N LEU A 153 -2.57 -3.92 -0.40
CA LEU A 153 -3.02 -5.30 -0.23
C LEU A 153 -4.46 -5.30 0.28
N VAL A 154 -5.26 -6.19 -0.28
CA VAL A 154 -6.67 -6.35 0.08
C VAL A 154 -6.99 -7.81 0.36
N GLY A 155 -7.74 -8.05 1.42
CA GLY A 155 -8.36 -9.33 1.76
C GLY A 155 -9.85 -9.14 2.05
N ARG A 156 -10.68 -10.12 1.73
CA ARG A 156 -12.09 -10.11 2.15
C ARG A 156 -12.23 -10.71 3.55
N VAL A 157 -12.94 -10.01 4.42
CA VAL A 157 -13.25 -10.47 5.76
C VAL A 157 -14.75 -10.23 6.03
N GLY A 158 -15.53 -11.30 5.99
CA GLY A 158 -16.98 -11.18 6.07
C GLY A 158 -17.55 -10.33 4.93
N LEU A 159 -18.31 -9.30 5.27
CA LEU A 159 -18.85 -8.33 4.30
C LEU A 159 -17.88 -7.17 3.99
N GLY A 160 -16.79 -7.05 4.74
CA GLY A 160 -15.85 -5.95 4.62
C GLY A 160 -14.54 -6.35 3.96
N PHE A 161 -13.59 -5.45 4.07
CA PHE A 161 -12.24 -5.61 3.55
C PHE A 161 -11.23 -5.35 4.66
N GLU A 162 -10.21 -6.20 4.73
CA GLU A 162 -8.96 -5.90 5.39
C GLU A 162 -8.02 -5.29 4.36
N VAL A 163 -7.42 -4.16 4.70
CA VAL A 163 -6.59 -3.39 3.78
C VAL A 163 -5.27 -3.02 4.44
N HIS A 164 -4.18 -3.13 3.69
CA HIS A 164 -2.86 -2.70 4.13
C HIS A 164 -2.20 -1.86 3.05
N LEU A 165 -1.57 -0.77 3.51
CA LEU A 165 -0.74 0.08 2.66
C LEU A 165 0.71 -0.37 2.73
N LEU A 166 1.33 -0.47 1.57
CA LEU A 166 2.74 -0.80 1.38
C LEU A 166 3.53 0.46 1.04
N ASP A 167 4.84 0.37 1.17
CA ASP A 167 5.79 1.33 0.57
C ASP A 167 5.65 2.79 1.03
N PHE A 168 5.69 3.04 2.35
CA PHE A 168 5.71 4.38 2.97
C PHE A 168 7.03 5.13 2.73
N PHE A 169 7.57 5.13 1.50
CA PHE A 169 8.91 5.66 1.20
C PHE A 169 8.96 7.17 0.91
N ASP A 170 7.84 7.88 0.84
CA ASP A 170 7.91 9.34 0.86
C ASP A 170 8.30 9.80 2.27
N LEU A 171 9.56 10.17 2.42
CA LEU A 171 10.21 10.52 3.68
C LEU A 171 10.31 12.03 3.88
N GLY A 172 9.53 12.80 3.13
CA GLY A 172 9.41 14.24 3.27
C GLY A 172 8.79 14.65 4.61
N ARG A 173 8.74 15.95 4.83
CA ARG A 173 8.00 16.50 5.98
C ARG A 173 6.51 16.43 5.68
N SER A 174 5.72 16.01 6.67
CA SER A 174 4.26 16.06 6.55
C SER A 174 3.79 17.51 6.47
N THR A 175 3.01 17.82 5.44
CA THR A 175 2.37 19.11 5.22
C THR A 175 0.89 18.93 4.90
N ARG A 176 0.13 19.99 4.93
CA ARG A 176 -1.29 19.96 4.55
C ARG A 176 -1.48 19.52 3.10
N GLU A 177 -0.59 19.92 2.22
CA GLU A 177 -0.60 19.58 0.80
C GLU A 177 -0.41 18.07 0.61
N LYS A 178 0.54 17.46 1.35
CA LYS A 178 0.78 16.02 1.32
C LYS A 178 -0.42 15.21 1.84
N ILE A 179 -1.05 15.67 2.91
CA ILE A 179 -2.28 15.06 3.44
C ILE A 179 -3.43 15.17 2.42
N GLN A 180 -3.55 16.33 1.74
CA GLN A 180 -4.56 16.53 0.70
C GLN A 180 -4.26 15.71 -0.57
N GLU A 181 -2.99 15.42 -0.84
CA GLU A 181 -2.58 14.52 -1.94
C GLU A 181 -3.08 13.11 -1.68
N ASP A 182 -2.83 12.54 -0.49
CA ASP A 182 -3.37 11.23 -0.12
C ASP A 182 -4.90 11.16 -0.28
N VAL A 183 -5.62 12.22 0.10
CA VAL A 183 -7.08 12.29 -0.07
C VAL A 183 -7.48 12.31 -1.55
N TYR A 184 -6.75 13.07 -2.37
CA TYR A 184 -6.97 13.10 -3.81
C TYR A 184 -6.72 11.72 -4.44
N ASP A 185 -5.66 11.04 -4.03
CA ASP A 185 -5.31 9.71 -4.52
C ASP A 185 -6.37 8.68 -4.14
N LEU A 186 -6.88 8.70 -2.90
CA LEU A 186 -8.00 7.86 -2.47
C LEU A 186 -9.24 8.09 -3.35
N VAL A 187 -9.63 9.33 -3.60
CA VAL A 187 -10.81 9.64 -4.41
C VAL A 187 -10.57 9.28 -5.88
N SER A 188 -9.35 9.47 -6.39
CA SER A 188 -8.98 9.09 -7.75
C SER A 188 -9.03 7.57 -7.94
N LEU A 189 -8.52 6.83 -6.96
CA LEU A 189 -8.57 5.39 -6.96
C LEU A 189 -10.02 4.87 -6.87
N LEU A 190 -10.88 5.48 -6.03
CA LEU A 190 -12.33 5.17 -6.00
C LEU A 190 -12.97 5.34 -7.37
N TYR A 191 -12.64 6.43 -8.07
CA TYR A 191 -13.13 6.66 -9.44
C TYR A 191 -12.68 5.55 -10.39
N GLU A 192 -11.43 5.13 -10.31
CA GLU A 192 -10.84 4.10 -11.18
C GLU A 192 -11.46 2.71 -10.94
N VAL A 193 -11.57 2.29 -9.68
CA VAL A 193 -12.14 0.97 -9.34
C VAL A 193 -13.62 0.83 -9.71
N LEU A 194 -14.34 1.94 -9.82
CA LEU A 194 -15.73 1.98 -10.30
C LEU A 194 -15.85 1.91 -11.82
N GLY A 195 -14.74 1.95 -12.56
CA GLY A 195 -14.68 1.86 -14.02
C GLY A 195 -14.36 3.18 -14.72
N GLY A 196 -13.91 4.18 -13.99
CA GLY A 196 -13.37 5.44 -14.50
C GLY A 196 -14.39 6.24 -15.34
N SER A 197 -13.87 6.92 -16.37
CA SER A 197 -14.68 7.78 -17.28
C SER A 197 -15.83 7.04 -17.97
N SER A 198 -15.62 5.75 -18.31
CA SER A 198 -16.60 4.94 -19.03
C SER A 198 -17.88 4.66 -18.22
N ARG A 199 -17.82 4.80 -16.91
CA ARG A 199 -18.93 4.46 -16.00
C ARG A 199 -19.38 5.61 -15.10
N TYR A 200 -18.59 6.68 -14.97
CA TYR A 200 -18.85 7.76 -14.05
C TYR A 200 -20.26 8.36 -14.16
N SER A 201 -20.74 8.58 -15.39
CA SER A 201 -22.11 9.12 -15.63
C SER A 201 -23.23 8.18 -15.14
N ARG A 202 -22.95 6.88 -15.03
CA ARG A 202 -23.88 5.85 -14.58
C ARG A 202 -23.77 5.52 -13.08
N CYS A 203 -22.81 6.13 -12.38
CA CYS A 203 -22.73 6.03 -10.92
C CYS A 203 -23.88 6.79 -10.26
N GLY A 204 -24.36 6.30 -9.14
CA GLY A 204 -25.35 6.99 -8.33
C GLY A 204 -24.94 8.43 -7.99
N LYS A 205 -25.92 9.29 -7.74
CA LYS A 205 -25.72 10.71 -7.46
C LYS A 205 -24.78 10.93 -6.25
N GLU A 206 -24.92 10.09 -5.22
CA GLU A 206 -24.12 10.20 -4.00
C GLU A 206 -22.65 9.86 -4.25
N ILE A 207 -22.37 8.79 -5.01
CA ILE A 207 -20.99 8.47 -5.44
C ILE A 207 -20.38 9.62 -6.26
N ARG A 208 -21.14 10.18 -7.19
CA ARG A 208 -20.67 11.31 -8.01
C ARG A 208 -20.37 12.55 -7.17
N ARG A 209 -21.10 12.76 -6.06
CA ARG A 209 -20.82 13.82 -5.09
C ARG A 209 -19.52 13.61 -4.34
N ILE A 210 -19.08 12.36 -4.10
CA ILE A 210 -17.79 12.06 -3.48
C ILE A 210 -16.65 12.19 -4.51
N VAL A 211 -16.80 11.52 -5.65
CA VAL A 211 -15.75 11.41 -6.67
C VAL A 211 -15.50 12.74 -7.40
N LEU A 212 -16.54 13.59 -7.55
CA LEU A 212 -16.46 14.93 -8.15
C LEU A 212 -15.80 14.96 -9.54
N GLY A 213 -15.97 13.88 -10.31
CA GLY A 213 -15.34 13.72 -11.63
C GLY A 213 -13.81 13.73 -11.60
N ARG A 214 -13.20 13.40 -10.47
CA ARG A 214 -11.75 13.45 -10.24
C ARG A 214 -11.14 14.85 -10.41
N LYS A 215 -11.95 15.91 -10.19
CA LYS A 215 -11.48 17.29 -10.29
C LYS A 215 -10.74 17.68 -9.00
N ARG A 216 -9.39 17.73 -9.04
CA ARG A 216 -8.51 17.98 -7.88
C ARG A 216 -8.99 19.17 -7.02
N GLY A 217 -9.21 20.33 -7.62
CA GLY A 217 -9.62 21.53 -6.88
C GLY A 217 -10.98 21.39 -6.19
N LEU A 218 -11.91 20.58 -6.70
CA LEU A 218 -13.18 20.29 -6.05
C LEU A 218 -13.00 19.32 -4.88
N ILE A 219 -12.21 18.25 -5.09
CA ILE A 219 -11.90 17.26 -4.06
C ILE A 219 -11.21 17.93 -2.88
N GLN A 220 -10.15 18.69 -3.12
CA GLN A 220 -9.38 19.38 -2.08
C GLN A 220 -10.17 20.47 -1.35
N ARG A 221 -11.16 21.10 -2.00
CA ARG A 221 -12.09 22.01 -1.31
C ARG A 221 -13.06 21.28 -0.40
N LYS A 222 -13.56 20.11 -0.85
CA LYS A 222 -14.57 19.34 -0.12
C LYS A 222 -13.95 18.51 1.01
N PHE A 223 -12.82 17.85 0.76
CA PHE A 223 -12.18 16.95 1.69
C PHE A 223 -10.76 17.44 2.02
N LYS A 224 -10.57 17.97 3.22
CA LYS A 224 -9.26 18.43 3.70
C LYS A 224 -8.43 17.29 4.31
N THR A 225 -9.10 16.22 4.77
CA THR A 225 -8.49 15.08 5.44
C THR A 225 -9.21 13.79 5.05
N ALA A 226 -8.55 12.64 5.23
CA ALA A 226 -9.17 11.33 5.03
C ALA A 226 -10.36 11.10 5.98
N GLY A 227 -10.36 11.71 7.17
CA GLY A 227 -11.50 11.65 8.10
C GLY A 227 -12.75 12.29 7.52
N GLN A 228 -12.65 13.43 6.82
CA GLN A 228 -13.80 14.03 6.15
C GLN A 228 -14.32 13.16 5.01
N LEU A 229 -13.43 12.49 4.27
CA LEU A 229 -13.81 11.52 3.25
C LEU A 229 -14.51 10.30 3.89
N ARG A 230 -13.96 9.75 4.99
CA ARG A 230 -14.57 8.64 5.73
C ARG A 230 -15.99 8.98 6.19
N VAL A 231 -16.17 10.14 6.83
CA VAL A 231 -17.50 10.60 7.29
C VAL A 231 -18.47 10.74 6.12
N ALA A 232 -18.01 11.24 4.96
CA ALA A 232 -18.87 11.35 3.78
C ALA A 232 -19.26 9.98 3.22
N LEU A 233 -18.39 8.97 3.31
CA LEU A 233 -18.70 7.59 2.93
C LEU A 233 -19.67 6.92 3.91
N GLU A 234 -19.52 7.20 5.20
CA GLU A 234 -20.34 6.64 6.28
C GLU A 234 -21.79 7.13 6.24
N ASN A 235 -21.99 8.39 5.84
CA ASN A 235 -23.30 9.03 5.78
C ASN A 235 -23.96 8.96 4.39
N LEU A 236 -23.57 7.99 3.56
CA LEU A 236 -24.22 7.78 2.26
C LEU A 236 -25.58 7.12 2.48
N GLU A 237 -26.62 7.74 1.96
CA GLU A 237 -27.96 7.16 1.84
C GLU A 237 -28.04 6.37 0.52
N TRP A 238 -28.58 5.15 0.60
CA TRP A 238 -28.70 4.20 -0.53
C TRP A 238 -30.11 4.19 -1.12
#